data_8fdf6ba8bb8d178d32b285d15d038312
#
_entry.id   8fdf6ba8bb8d178d32b285d15d038312
#
_cell.length_a   1.000
_cell.length_b   1.000
_cell.length_c   1.000
_cell.angle_alpha   90.00
_cell.angle_beta   90.00
_cell.angle_gamma   90.00
#
_symmetry.space_group_name_H-M   'P 1'
#
loop_
_entity.id
_entity.type
_entity.pdbx_description
1 polymer ?
#
loop_
_entity_poly.entity_id
_entity_poly.type
_entity_poly.pdbx_seq_one_letter_code
_entity_poly.pdbx_strand_id
1 'polypeptide(L)' 'MEYNYNKLWKLLIDKKLRKKDLIEKTGITSSTIAKMGKNKAVSMEVLGKICMALDCNIGDIVDVIKEN' A
#
# COMPACT_ATOMS: atom_id res chain seq x y z
N MET A 1 14.70 10.87 2.97
CA MET A 1 13.72 10.29 2.03
C MET A 1 12.65 9.58 2.83
N GLU A 2 11.40 9.84 2.49
CA GLU A 2 10.26 9.21 3.14
C GLU A 2 9.35 8.60 2.09
N TYR A 3 8.58 7.61 2.51
CA TYR A 3 7.55 7.01 1.68
C TYR A 3 6.18 7.45 2.19
N ASN A 4 5.18 7.43 1.31
CA ASN A 4 3.83 7.80 1.66
C ASN A 4 2.86 6.90 0.89
N TYR A 5 1.90 6.33 1.60
CA TYR A 5 0.93 5.40 1.02
C TYR A 5 -0.50 5.97 1.00
N ASN A 6 -0.64 7.29 1.09
CA ASN A 6 -1.97 7.92 1.11
C ASN A 6 -2.78 7.58 -0.13
N LYS A 7 -2.14 7.45 -1.28
CA LYS A 7 -2.82 7.03 -2.50
C LYS A 7 -3.44 5.64 -2.36
N LEU A 8 -2.74 4.73 -1.68
CA LEU A 8 -3.26 3.38 -1.43
C LEU A 8 -4.51 3.44 -0.55
N TRP A 9 -4.45 4.20 0.55
CA TRP A 9 -5.59 4.29 1.47
C TRP A 9 -6.80 4.91 0.76
N LYS A 10 -6.57 5.92 -0.04
CA LYS A 10 -7.62 6.55 -0.84
C LYS A 10 -8.20 5.58 -1.86
N LEU A 11 -7.36 4.81 -2.53
CA LEU A 11 -7.79 3.81 -3.51
C LEU A 11 -8.66 2.73 -2.85
N LEU A 12 -8.30 2.29 -1.65
CA LEU A 12 -9.11 1.34 -0.90
C LEU A 12 -10.50 1.92 -0.61
N ILE A 13 -10.57 3.18 -0.18
CA ILE A 13 -11.83 3.85 0.08
C ILE A 13 -12.67 3.90 -1.18
N ASP A 14 -12.07 4.29 -2.31
CA ASP A 14 -12.76 4.38 -3.60
C ASP A 14 -13.32 3.03 -4.04
N LYS A 15 -12.62 1.95 -3.72
CA LYS A 15 -13.04 0.59 -4.04
C LYS A 15 -13.91 -0.04 -2.95
N LYS A 16 -14.22 0.69 -1.90
CA LYS A 16 -15.00 0.23 -0.75
C LYS A 16 -14.37 -0.99 -0.06
N LEU A 17 -13.04 -0.99 0.00
CA LEU A 17 -12.26 -2.03 0.65
C LEU A 17 -11.66 -1.51 1.94
N ARG A 18 -11.49 -2.42 2.92
CA ARG A 18 -10.80 -2.12 4.18
C ARG A 18 -9.42 -2.74 4.13
N LYS A 19 -8.55 -2.34 5.07
CA LYS A 19 -7.22 -2.95 5.19
C LYS A 19 -7.31 -4.47 5.39
N LYS A 20 -8.32 -4.91 6.12
CA LYS A 20 -8.61 -6.34 6.33
C LYS A 20 -8.84 -7.05 4.98
N ASP A 21 -9.60 -6.43 4.10
CA ASP A 21 -9.88 -7.01 2.78
C ASP A 21 -8.61 -7.12 1.94
N LEU A 22 -7.74 -6.13 2.05
CA LEU A 22 -6.46 -6.14 1.35
C LEU A 22 -5.58 -7.29 1.85
N ILE A 23 -5.52 -7.51 3.14
CA ILE A 23 -4.79 -8.63 3.75
C ILE A 23 -5.31 -9.95 3.19
N GLU A 24 -6.62 -10.13 3.16
CA GLU A 24 -7.25 -11.35 2.65
C GLU A 24 -6.93 -11.59 1.17
N LYS A 25 -6.95 -10.52 0.37
CA LYS A 25 -6.70 -10.62 -1.07
C LYS A 25 -5.24 -10.90 -1.42
N THR A 26 -4.31 -10.39 -0.63
CA THR A 26 -2.89 -10.43 -0.96
C THR A 26 -2.10 -11.46 -0.17
N GLY A 27 -2.60 -11.87 0.98
CA GLY A 27 -1.86 -12.73 1.89
C GLY A 27 -0.74 -12.03 2.65
N ILE A 28 -0.60 -10.71 2.50
CA ILE A 28 0.38 -9.95 3.29
C ILE A 28 -0.08 -9.86 4.74
N THR A 29 0.86 -9.67 5.66
CA THR A 29 0.54 -9.70 7.09
C THR A 29 0.00 -8.36 7.58
N SER A 30 -0.74 -8.40 8.69
CA SER A 30 -1.20 -7.17 9.35
C SER A 30 -0.02 -6.31 9.81
N SER A 31 1.08 -6.95 10.17
CA SER A 31 2.33 -6.28 10.54
C SER A 31 2.86 -5.42 9.39
N THR A 32 2.82 -5.94 8.17
CA THR A 32 3.25 -5.22 6.98
C THR A 32 2.33 -4.01 6.72
N ILE A 33 1.02 -4.21 6.83
CA ILE A 33 0.06 -3.12 6.68
C ILE A 33 0.29 -2.04 7.74
N ALA A 34 0.61 -2.44 8.97
CA ALA A 34 0.91 -1.49 10.05
C ALA A 34 2.15 -0.64 9.73
N LYS A 35 3.19 -1.26 9.14
CA LYS A 35 4.38 -0.52 8.69
C LYS A 35 4.01 0.52 7.64
N MET A 36 3.17 0.15 6.68
CA MET A 36 2.71 1.07 5.65
C MET A 36 1.90 2.23 6.26
N GLY A 37 1.11 1.95 7.28
CA GLY A 37 0.38 2.98 8.02
C GLY A 37 1.29 3.99 8.72
N LYS A 38 2.54 3.60 8.98
CA LYS A 38 3.58 4.48 9.56
C LYS A 38 4.53 5.02 8.50
N ASN A 39 4.19 4.88 7.23
CA ASN A 39 4.99 5.34 6.09
C ASN A 39 6.40 4.71 6.03
N LYS A 40 6.52 3.49 6.50
CA LYS A 40 7.79 2.76 6.43
C LYS A 40 7.91 1.99 5.12
N ALA A 41 9.14 1.75 4.70
CA ALA A 41 9.41 1.01 3.47
C ALA A 41 8.96 -0.44 3.59
N VAL A 42 8.45 -0.98 2.49
CA VAL A 42 8.13 -2.40 2.35
C VAL A 42 8.75 -2.92 1.06
N SER A 43 8.80 -4.23 0.89
CA SER A 43 9.43 -4.82 -0.29
C SER A 43 8.64 -4.54 -1.56
N MET A 44 9.34 -4.57 -2.70
CA MET A 44 8.69 -4.48 -4.01
C MET A 44 7.72 -5.65 -4.22
N GLU A 45 8.02 -6.81 -3.65
CA GLU A 45 7.12 -7.96 -3.74
C GLU A 45 5.78 -7.66 -3.08
N VAL A 46 5.80 -7.03 -1.92
CA VAL A 46 4.57 -6.61 -1.23
C VAL A 46 3.79 -5.62 -2.09
N LEU A 47 4.48 -4.60 -2.62
CA LEU A 47 3.84 -3.60 -3.48
C LEU A 47 3.24 -4.25 -4.73
N GLY A 48 3.97 -5.19 -5.33
CA GLY A 48 3.49 -5.92 -6.50
C GLY A 48 2.22 -6.73 -6.22
N LYS A 49 2.16 -7.40 -5.08
CA LYS A 49 0.96 -8.15 -4.67
C LYS A 49 -0.25 -7.22 -4.52
N ILE A 50 -0.05 -6.06 -3.94
CA ILE A 50 -1.10 -5.07 -3.79
C ILE A 50 -1.58 -4.58 -5.16
N CYS A 51 -0.65 -4.26 -6.05
CA CYS A 51 -0.96 -3.82 -7.41
C CYS A 51 -1.78 -4.86 -8.17
N MET A 52 -1.40 -6.13 -8.06
CA MET A 52 -2.15 -7.21 -8.71
C MET A 52 -3.55 -7.33 -8.15
N ALA A 53 -3.70 -7.21 -6.84
CA ALA A 53 -5.01 -7.32 -6.19
C ALA A 53 -5.94 -6.15 -6.53
N LEU A 54 -5.38 -4.95 -6.72
CA LEU A 54 -6.15 -3.74 -6.97
C LEU A 54 -6.13 -3.28 -8.43
N ASP A 55 -5.48 -4.04 -9.30
CA ASP A 55 -5.37 -3.74 -10.73
C ASP A 55 -4.83 -2.33 -10.96
N CYS A 56 -3.65 -2.06 -10.42
CA CYS A 56 -3.01 -0.75 -10.52
C CYS A 56 -1.49 -0.89 -10.60
N ASN A 57 -0.80 0.23 -10.71
CA ASN A 57 0.66 0.29 -10.76
C ASN A 57 1.22 0.85 -9.45
N ILE A 58 2.52 0.68 -9.26
CA ILE A 58 3.19 1.12 -8.03
C ILE A 58 3.00 2.61 -7.78
N GLY A 59 3.08 3.45 -8.82
CA GLY A 59 2.87 4.89 -8.70
C GLY A 59 1.46 5.28 -8.28
N ASP A 60 0.51 4.35 -8.36
CA ASP A 60 -0.87 4.60 -7.92
C ASP A 60 -1.05 4.39 -6.42
N ILE A 61 -0.07 3.80 -5.74
CA ILE A 61 -0.20 3.42 -4.33
C ILE A 61 0.89 3.99 -3.43
N VAL A 62 2.01 4.42 -3.98
CA VAL A 62 3.13 4.92 -3.16
C VAL A 62 3.75 6.15 -3.79
N ASP A 63 4.17 7.08 -2.93
CA ASP A 63 4.97 8.24 -3.31
C ASP A 63 6.28 8.23 -2.54
N VAL A 64 7.32 8.73 -3.18
CA VAL A 64 8.58 9.03 -2.50
C VAL A 64 8.58 10.53 -2.19
N ILE A 65 8.70 10.86 -0.91
CA ILE A 65 8.71 12.24 -0.46
C ILE A 65 10.17 12.67 -0.33
N LYS A 66 10.54 13.66 -1.09
CA LYS A 66 11.90 14.20 -1.06
C LYS A 66 12.01 15.24 0.04
N GLU A 67 13.08 15.11 0.83
CA GLU A 67 13.40 16.13 1.81
C GLU A 67 14.29 17.20 1.16
N ASN A 68 14.05 18.43 1.52
CA ASN A 68 14.90 19.56 1.08
C ASN A 68 15.89 19.95 2.17
#